data_7001974aae540326055db6af377f386e
#
_entry.id   7001974aae540326055db6af377f386e
#
_cell.length_a   1.000
_cell.length_b   1.000
_cell.length_c   1.000
_cell.angle_alpha   90.00
_cell.angle_beta   90.00
_cell.angle_gamma   90.00
#
_symmetry.space_group_name_H-M   'P 1'
#
loop_
_entity.id
_entity.type
_entity.pdbx_description
1 polymer ?
#
loop_
_entity_poly.entity_id
_entity_poly.type
_entity_poly.pdbx_seq_one_letter_code
_entity_poly.pdbx_strand_id
1 'polypeptide(L)'
;MDSFLKKVYIFSLIFILPVLINADNEVCFELEDNPYPNHPAFGVFSKYVNVLDCIEIYAESNISDEKILHIAAVAAELLDNDEDGNVDDPLIESSLIELNTVMPVFQSENGNAIETFFDNLDEDGCTGAVVFRNEIDPDQPGHWGDDATVEEVLHTINSCGHVEVYPALYALEPNASYLTDAMDVARGGQFITFPGTYPEDSWYHYDDWTCDYECMAMEYLYWCIVTNMDILSDAQTCAGIANEWEPCSPELFEATDTLMFNLVTDPANQLPQLAPDGNYCPSSADVKKKISPISFTVFPNYPNPFNPTTTLQYDLPEDG
;
A
#
# COMPACT_ATOMS: atom_id res chain seq x y z
N MET A 1 -18.53 36.43 -75.51
CA MET A 1 -19.49 36.70 -74.36
C MET A 1 -19.42 35.48 -73.48
N ASP A 2 -18.43 35.45 -72.64
CA ASP A 2 -18.11 34.28 -71.77
C ASP A 2 -18.68 34.51 -70.36
N SER A 3 -19.52 33.56 -69.94
CA SER A 3 -20.14 33.54 -68.65
C SER A 3 -19.23 32.82 -67.69
N PHE A 4 -18.62 33.55 -66.74
CA PHE A 4 -17.80 33.01 -65.66
C PHE A 4 -18.71 32.47 -64.52
N LEU A 5 -18.83 31.16 -64.39
CA LEU A 5 -19.44 30.49 -63.22
C LEU A 5 -18.43 30.46 -62.11
N LYS A 6 -18.60 31.25 -61.03
CA LYS A 6 -17.87 31.14 -59.77
C LYS A 6 -18.41 29.96 -58.98
N LYS A 7 -17.60 28.92 -58.82
CA LYS A 7 -17.82 27.84 -57.84
C LYS A 7 -17.49 28.36 -56.46
N VAL A 8 -18.50 28.42 -55.59
CA VAL A 8 -18.33 28.66 -54.13
C VAL A 8 -18.11 27.34 -53.47
N TYR A 9 -16.93 27.13 -52.89
CA TYR A 9 -16.64 25.99 -52.02
C TYR A 9 -17.03 26.38 -50.58
N ILE A 10 -18.06 25.74 -50.05
CA ILE A 10 -18.40 25.82 -48.63
C ILE A 10 -17.56 24.79 -47.91
N PHE A 11 -16.54 25.25 -47.17
CA PHE A 11 -15.81 24.41 -46.20
C PHE A 11 -16.67 24.33 -44.94
N SER A 12 -17.32 23.17 -44.70
CA SER A 12 -17.91 22.85 -43.40
C SER A 12 -16.76 22.48 -42.44
N LEU A 13 -16.42 23.40 -41.54
CA LEU A 13 -15.59 23.09 -40.39
C LEU A 13 -16.43 22.23 -39.42
N ILE A 14 -16.18 20.94 -39.40
CA ILE A 14 -16.69 20.07 -38.32
C ILE A 14 -15.80 20.33 -37.09
N PHE A 15 -16.31 21.07 -36.13
CA PHE A 15 -15.74 21.15 -34.79
C PHE A 15 -16.05 19.82 -34.09
N ILE A 16 -15.04 18.94 -34.02
CA ILE A 16 -15.06 17.81 -33.09
C ILE A 16 -14.74 18.43 -31.73
N LEU A 17 -15.76 18.67 -30.92
CA LEU A 17 -15.58 18.90 -29.49
C LEU A 17 -15.04 17.58 -28.90
N PRO A 18 -13.90 17.60 -28.16
CA PRO A 18 -13.55 16.46 -27.36
C PRO A 18 -14.67 16.24 -26.33
N VAL A 19 -15.33 15.11 -26.41
CA VAL A 19 -16.15 14.62 -25.30
C VAL A 19 -15.12 14.29 -24.22
N LEU A 20 -15.06 15.09 -23.18
CA LEU A 20 -14.43 14.68 -21.93
C LEU A 20 -15.30 13.52 -21.43
N ILE A 21 -14.87 12.31 -21.68
CA ILE A 21 -15.33 11.15 -20.96
C ILE A 21 -14.73 11.38 -19.58
N ASN A 22 -15.55 11.72 -18.59
CA ASN A 22 -15.18 11.46 -17.22
C ASN A 22 -14.99 9.95 -17.19
N ALA A 23 -13.79 9.48 -16.96
CA ALA A 23 -13.59 8.12 -16.49
C ALA A 23 -14.36 8.07 -15.15
N ASP A 24 -15.51 7.45 -15.13
CA ASP A 24 -16.12 7.02 -13.88
C ASP A 24 -15.06 6.09 -13.26
N ASN A 25 -14.75 6.27 -11.97
CA ASN A 25 -13.84 5.43 -11.22
C ASN A 25 -14.33 3.99 -11.33
N GLU A 26 -13.66 3.18 -12.15
CA GLU A 26 -14.06 1.80 -12.42
C GLU A 26 -13.25 0.89 -11.51
N VAL A 27 -13.87 0.50 -10.39
CA VAL A 27 -13.28 -0.47 -9.44
C VAL A 27 -13.89 -1.83 -9.74
N CYS A 28 -13.02 -2.80 -10.06
CA CYS A 28 -13.42 -4.14 -10.50
C CYS A 28 -13.50 -5.17 -9.37
N PHE A 29 -13.90 -4.76 -8.16
CA PHE A 29 -14.14 -5.66 -7.05
C PHE A 29 -15.64 -5.88 -6.83
N GLU A 30 -15.99 -7.11 -6.44
CA GLU A 30 -17.36 -7.42 -5.97
C GLU A 30 -17.42 -7.27 -4.45
N LEU A 31 -18.42 -6.52 -3.98
CA LEU A 31 -18.76 -6.44 -2.57
C LEU A 31 -19.69 -7.63 -2.24
N GLU A 32 -19.28 -8.44 -1.29
CA GLU A 32 -19.99 -9.63 -0.87
C GLU A 32 -20.53 -9.53 0.57
N ASP A 33 -21.46 -10.40 0.92
CA ASP A 33 -21.83 -10.61 2.31
C ASP A 33 -20.68 -11.34 3.04
N ASN A 34 -20.47 -11.02 4.33
CA ASN A 34 -19.48 -11.68 5.16
C ASN A 34 -19.61 -13.22 5.11
N PRO A 35 -18.58 -13.95 4.66
CA PRO A 35 -18.63 -15.42 4.57
C PRO A 35 -18.65 -16.12 5.93
N TYR A 36 -18.28 -15.43 7.02
CA TYR A 36 -18.20 -15.99 8.37
C TYR A 36 -19.08 -15.27 9.40
N PRO A 37 -20.40 -15.10 9.17
CA PRO A 37 -21.27 -14.27 10.00
C PRO A 37 -21.50 -14.83 11.42
N ASN A 38 -21.10 -16.07 11.68
CA ASN A 38 -21.22 -16.72 13.01
C ASN A 38 -19.86 -16.91 13.70
N HIS A 39 -18.77 -16.44 13.09
CA HIS A 39 -17.45 -16.52 13.70
C HIS A 39 -17.33 -15.53 14.87
N PRO A 40 -16.68 -15.89 15.99
CA PRO A 40 -16.59 -14.99 17.16
C PRO A 40 -15.96 -13.64 16.83
N ALA A 41 -14.89 -13.60 16.03
CA ALA A 41 -14.23 -12.36 15.61
C ALA A 41 -14.94 -11.72 14.42
N PHE A 42 -15.11 -12.46 13.32
CA PHE A 42 -15.62 -11.90 12.05
C PHE A 42 -17.12 -11.61 12.05
N GLY A 43 -17.90 -12.18 12.98
CA GLY A 43 -19.34 -11.96 13.05
C GLY A 43 -19.79 -10.51 13.36
N VAL A 44 -18.87 -9.61 13.70
CA VAL A 44 -19.15 -8.18 13.87
C VAL A 44 -19.29 -7.45 12.53
N PHE A 45 -18.78 -8.05 11.45
CA PHE A 45 -18.83 -7.48 10.10
C PHE A 45 -20.01 -8.04 9.30
N SER A 46 -20.45 -7.30 8.30
CA SER A 46 -21.52 -7.72 7.39
C SER A 46 -21.11 -7.70 5.92
N LYS A 47 -20.00 -7.07 5.59
CA LYS A 47 -19.51 -6.86 4.23
C LYS A 47 -18.11 -7.40 4.08
N TYR A 48 -17.79 -7.87 2.89
CA TYR A 48 -16.54 -8.54 2.56
C TYR A 48 -16.09 -8.22 1.14
N VAL A 49 -14.78 -8.05 0.96
CA VAL A 49 -14.12 -7.97 -0.35
C VAL A 49 -12.81 -8.76 -0.27
N ASN A 50 -12.57 -9.60 -1.27
CA ASN A 50 -11.28 -10.25 -1.46
C ASN A 50 -10.44 -9.44 -2.45
N VAL A 51 -9.21 -9.12 -2.08
CA VAL A 51 -8.26 -8.37 -2.91
C VAL A 51 -7.14 -9.30 -3.37
N LEU A 52 -7.08 -9.55 -4.66
CA LEU A 52 -6.04 -10.35 -5.34
C LEU A 52 -5.77 -11.72 -4.67
N ASP A 53 -6.80 -12.33 -4.07
CA ASP A 53 -6.74 -13.57 -3.30
C ASP A 53 -5.78 -13.56 -2.08
N CYS A 54 -5.25 -12.40 -1.68
CA CYS A 54 -4.25 -12.30 -0.61
C CYS A 54 -4.59 -11.36 0.55
N ILE A 55 -5.54 -10.43 0.41
CA ILE A 55 -6.05 -9.61 1.52
C ILE A 55 -7.57 -9.70 1.57
N GLU A 56 -8.11 -10.00 2.75
CA GLU A 56 -9.54 -10.05 3.02
C GLU A 56 -9.98 -8.79 3.77
N ILE A 57 -10.81 -7.95 3.15
CA ILE A 57 -11.38 -6.75 3.77
C ILE A 57 -12.72 -7.10 4.39
N TYR A 58 -12.88 -6.87 5.69
CA TYR A 58 -14.13 -7.03 6.42
C TYR A 58 -14.62 -5.70 6.96
N ALA A 59 -15.88 -5.35 6.72
CA ALA A 59 -16.42 -4.06 7.13
C ALA A 59 -17.75 -4.16 7.88
N GLU A 60 -17.94 -3.25 8.86
CA GLU A 60 -19.21 -3.09 9.54
C GLU A 60 -20.31 -2.59 8.58
N SER A 61 -21.58 -2.90 8.88
CA SER A 61 -22.74 -2.60 8.03
C SER A 61 -22.91 -1.12 7.68
N ASN A 62 -22.40 -0.22 8.52
CA ASN A 62 -22.55 1.23 8.37
C ASN A 62 -21.45 1.89 7.50
N ILE A 63 -20.49 1.12 7.03
CA ILE A 63 -19.49 1.61 6.07
C ILE A 63 -20.12 1.61 4.68
N SER A 64 -20.00 2.70 3.93
CA SER A 64 -20.52 2.75 2.55
C SER A 64 -19.74 1.82 1.62
N ASP A 65 -20.41 1.31 0.60
CA ASP A 65 -19.79 0.43 -0.39
C ASP A 65 -18.62 1.12 -1.10
N GLU A 66 -18.78 2.40 -1.43
CA GLU A 66 -17.74 3.24 -2.02
C GLU A 66 -16.43 3.25 -1.22
N LYS A 67 -16.53 3.43 0.11
CA LYS A 67 -15.35 3.44 0.98
C LYS A 67 -14.66 2.08 1.04
N ILE A 68 -15.42 0.99 1.05
CA ILE A 68 -14.85 -0.37 1.08
C ILE A 68 -14.16 -0.69 -0.24
N LEU A 69 -14.80 -0.34 -1.37
CA LEU A 69 -14.22 -0.53 -2.69
C LEU A 69 -12.99 0.36 -2.92
N HIS A 70 -12.95 1.55 -2.32
CA HIS A 70 -11.76 2.40 -2.31
C HIS A 70 -10.58 1.71 -1.60
N ILE A 71 -10.79 1.17 -0.39
CA ILE A 71 -9.73 0.42 0.31
C ILE A 71 -9.25 -0.75 -0.54
N ALA A 72 -10.18 -1.47 -1.20
CA ALA A 72 -9.82 -2.60 -2.04
C ALA A 72 -8.99 -2.18 -3.26
N ALA A 73 -9.34 -1.06 -3.89
CA ALA A 73 -8.57 -0.52 -5.01
C ALA A 73 -7.17 -0.10 -4.58
N VAL A 74 -7.05 0.70 -3.51
CA VAL A 74 -5.76 1.12 -2.96
C VAL A 74 -4.89 -0.08 -2.57
N ALA A 75 -5.47 -1.11 -1.94
CA ALA A 75 -4.73 -2.31 -1.58
C ALA A 75 -4.21 -3.07 -2.81
N ALA A 76 -5.00 -3.13 -3.87
CA ALA A 76 -4.58 -3.77 -5.11
C ALA A 76 -3.48 -2.97 -5.83
N GLU A 77 -3.61 -1.65 -5.93
CA GLU A 77 -2.61 -0.77 -6.55
C GLU A 77 -1.26 -0.78 -5.81
N LEU A 78 -1.28 -0.99 -4.48
CA LEU A 78 -0.05 -1.12 -3.69
C LEU A 78 0.61 -2.51 -3.81
N LEU A 79 -0.16 -3.54 -4.13
CA LEU A 79 0.33 -4.91 -4.34
C LEU A 79 0.71 -5.20 -5.80
N ASP A 80 0.01 -4.60 -6.73
CA ASP A 80 0.16 -4.70 -8.19
C ASP A 80 0.30 -3.27 -8.73
N ASN A 81 1.50 -2.70 -8.56
CA ASN A 81 1.75 -1.28 -8.80
C ASN A 81 1.91 -0.95 -10.30
N ASP A 82 2.04 -1.98 -11.17
CA ASP A 82 2.00 -1.82 -12.63
C ASP A 82 0.61 -2.19 -13.23
N GLU A 83 -0.36 -2.55 -12.37
CA GLU A 83 -1.76 -2.89 -12.69
C GLU A 83 -1.89 -3.97 -13.77
N ASP A 84 -1.00 -4.95 -13.79
CA ASP A 84 -1.05 -6.05 -14.77
C ASP A 84 -1.98 -7.20 -14.32
N GLY A 85 -2.57 -7.11 -13.13
CA GLY A 85 -3.49 -8.09 -12.54
C GLY A 85 -2.81 -9.17 -11.73
N ASN A 86 -1.51 -9.02 -11.42
CA ASN A 86 -0.75 -9.94 -10.59
C ASN A 86 -0.01 -9.16 -9.50
N VAL A 87 0.09 -9.71 -8.31
CA VAL A 87 0.91 -9.12 -7.24
C VAL A 87 2.38 -9.08 -7.69
N ASP A 88 3.03 -7.92 -7.54
CA ASP A 88 4.41 -7.68 -8.01
C ASP A 88 5.43 -8.61 -7.36
N ASP A 89 5.27 -8.88 -6.06
CA ASP A 89 6.14 -9.81 -5.33
C ASP A 89 5.40 -11.11 -4.95
N PRO A 90 5.68 -12.24 -5.64
CA PRO A 90 5.04 -13.52 -5.34
C PRO A 90 5.34 -14.08 -3.95
N LEU A 91 6.42 -13.64 -3.28
CA LEU A 91 6.72 -14.06 -1.92
C LEU A 91 5.87 -13.29 -0.91
N ILE A 92 5.64 -12.01 -1.15
CA ILE A 92 4.67 -11.22 -0.37
C ILE A 92 3.27 -11.79 -0.57
N GLU A 93 2.82 -12.04 -1.82
CA GLU A 93 1.55 -12.70 -2.12
C GLU A 93 1.39 -13.98 -1.28
N SER A 94 2.38 -14.86 -1.31
CA SER A 94 2.36 -16.12 -0.58
C SER A 94 2.28 -15.93 0.94
N SER A 95 3.00 -14.96 1.49
CA SER A 95 2.97 -14.66 2.93
C SER A 95 1.60 -14.15 3.37
N LEU A 96 1.02 -13.21 2.62
CA LEU A 96 -0.31 -12.66 2.91
C LEU A 96 -1.39 -13.75 2.90
N ILE A 97 -1.32 -14.69 1.94
CA ILE A 97 -2.22 -15.84 1.85
C ILE A 97 -2.02 -16.79 3.04
N GLU A 98 -0.76 -17.19 3.33
CA GLU A 98 -0.44 -18.16 4.39
C GLU A 98 -0.84 -17.64 5.78
N LEU A 99 -0.77 -16.33 5.99
CA LEU A 99 -1.13 -15.68 7.24
C LEU A 99 -2.62 -15.30 7.34
N ASN A 100 -3.43 -15.61 6.33
CA ASN A 100 -4.83 -15.19 6.25
C ASN A 100 -4.98 -13.70 6.55
N THR A 101 -4.33 -12.86 5.74
CA THR A 101 -4.24 -11.42 6.00
C THR A 101 -5.60 -10.73 5.90
N VAL A 102 -5.97 -10.02 6.96
CA VAL A 102 -7.26 -9.34 7.07
C VAL A 102 -7.09 -7.84 7.29
N MET A 103 -7.95 -7.06 6.66
CA MET A 103 -8.08 -5.61 6.83
C MET A 103 -9.46 -5.30 7.41
N PRO A 104 -9.58 -5.10 8.73
CA PRO A 104 -10.86 -4.80 9.36
C PRO A 104 -11.20 -3.31 9.25
N VAL A 105 -12.44 -3.00 8.89
CA VAL A 105 -12.96 -1.64 8.73
C VAL A 105 -14.08 -1.39 9.73
N PHE A 106 -13.81 -0.53 10.71
CA PHE A 106 -14.73 -0.23 11.80
C PHE A 106 -15.39 1.14 11.65
N GLN A 107 -16.55 1.27 12.26
CA GLN A 107 -17.27 2.54 12.29
C GLN A 107 -16.55 3.60 13.15
N SER A 108 -15.94 3.17 14.25
CA SER A 108 -15.23 4.05 15.17
C SER A 108 -14.34 3.27 16.13
N GLU A 109 -13.29 3.92 16.64
CA GLU A 109 -12.34 3.40 17.64
C GLU A 109 -13.00 2.93 18.95
N ASN A 110 -14.07 3.60 19.36
CA ASN A 110 -14.74 3.35 20.63
C ASN A 110 -15.93 2.37 20.50
N GLY A 111 -15.98 1.61 19.40
CA GLY A 111 -17.04 0.64 19.15
C GLY A 111 -16.78 -0.71 19.83
N ASN A 112 -17.84 -1.40 20.29
CA ASN A 112 -17.70 -2.77 20.82
C ASN A 112 -17.23 -3.77 19.76
N ALA A 113 -17.34 -3.44 18.47
CA ALA A 113 -16.94 -4.31 17.37
C ALA A 113 -15.44 -4.55 17.35
N ILE A 114 -14.62 -3.50 17.54
CA ILE A 114 -13.17 -3.61 17.57
C ILE A 114 -12.69 -4.50 18.75
N GLU A 115 -13.22 -4.27 19.94
CA GLU A 115 -12.91 -5.07 21.13
C GLU A 115 -13.30 -6.55 20.90
N THR A 116 -14.51 -6.79 20.38
CA THR A 116 -14.98 -8.15 20.06
C THR A 116 -14.11 -8.83 19.01
N PHE A 117 -13.69 -8.13 17.98
CA PHE A 117 -12.83 -8.67 16.94
C PHE A 117 -11.48 -9.10 17.52
N PHE A 118 -10.75 -8.22 18.18
CA PHE A 118 -9.42 -8.53 18.70
C PHE A 118 -9.43 -9.53 19.86
N ASP A 119 -10.47 -9.54 20.69
CA ASP A 119 -10.59 -10.52 21.77
C ASP A 119 -10.81 -11.97 21.26
N ASN A 120 -11.21 -12.14 19.99
CA ASN A 120 -11.55 -13.44 19.41
C ASN A 120 -10.84 -13.76 18.10
N LEU A 121 -9.89 -12.90 17.63
CA LEU A 121 -9.15 -13.15 16.39
C LEU A 121 -8.20 -14.33 16.55
N ASP A 122 -7.50 -14.41 17.69
CA ASP A 122 -6.50 -15.43 18.02
C ASP A 122 -5.48 -15.64 16.86
N GLU A 123 -5.41 -16.88 16.33
CA GLU A 123 -4.54 -17.25 15.20
C GLU A 123 -5.31 -17.25 13.85
N ASP A 124 -6.52 -16.72 13.80
CA ASP A 124 -7.39 -16.80 12.62
C ASP A 124 -7.02 -15.81 11.51
N GLY A 125 -6.08 -14.89 11.73
CA GLY A 125 -5.61 -13.98 10.71
C GLY A 125 -4.50 -13.03 11.18
N CYS A 126 -3.72 -12.53 10.23
CA CYS A 126 -2.78 -11.42 10.45
C CYS A 126 -3.47 -10.09 10.11
N THR A 127 -3.34 -9.10 10.99
CA THR A 127 -3.73 -7.72 10.69
C THR A 127 -2.62 -6.76 11.17
N GLY A 128 -2.16 -5.90 10.28
CA GLY A 128 -1.16 -4.88 10.60
C GLY A 128 -1.80 -3.59 11.09
N ALA A 129 -3.04 -3.34 10.67
CA ALA A 129 -3.75 -2.10 10.97
C ALA A 129 -5.27 -2.25 10.85
N VAL A 130 -5.99 -1.21 11.25
CA VAL A 130 -7.45 -1.08 11.10
C VAL A 130 -7.76 0.25 10.44
N VAL A 131 -8.89 0.34 9.74
CA VAL A 131 -9.37 1.61 9.16
C VAL A 131 -10.69 2.00 9.82
N PHE A 132 -10.83 3.27 10.17
CA PHE A 132 -12.09 3.81 10.68
C PHE A 132 -12.84 4.60 9.60
N ARG A 133 -14.16 4.54 9.63
CA ARG A 133 -15.03 5.16 8.63
C ARG A 133 -14.72 6.64 8.32
N ASN A 134 -14.30 7.39 9.34
CA ASN A 134 -14.01 8.83 9.22
C ASN A 134 -12.62 9.15 8.63
N GLU A 135 -11.79 8.15 8.44
CA GLU A 135 -10.43 8.24 7.90
C GLU A 135 -10.34 7.79 6.44
N ILE A 136 -11.46 7.57 5.79
CA ILE A 136 -11.53 7.12 4.40
C ILE A 136 -12.14 8.23 3.57
N ASP A 137 -11.40 8.76 2.61
CA ASP A 137 -11.88 9.74 1.63
C ASP A 137 -11.54 9.30 0.19
N PRO A 138 -12.47 8.64 -0.52
CA PRO A 138 -12.25 8.17 -1.89
C PRO A 138 -11.90 9.26 -2.91
N ASP A 139 -12.20 10.52 -2.60
CA ASP A 139 -11.89 11.65 -3.48
C ASP A 139 -10.42 12.12 -3.36
N GLN A 140 -9.69 11.67 -2.32
CA GLN A 140 -8.33 12.11 -2.01
C GLN A 140 -7.44 10.94 -1.52
N PRO A 141 -7.17 9.92 -2.36
CA PRO A 141 -6.42 8.73 -1.95
C PRO A 141 -5.07 9.06 -1.30
N GLY A 142 -4.89 8.65 -0.05
CA GLY A 142 -3.67 8.83 0.72
C GLY A 142 -3.33 10.27 1.08
N HIS A 143 -4.24 11.24 0.87
CA HIS A 143 -3.98 12.63 1.26
C HIS A 143 -3.93 12.74 2.79
N TRP A 144 -2.78 13.19 3.29
CA TRP A 144 -2.56 13.31 4.73
C TRP A 144 -3.62 14.18 5.44
N GLY A 145 -4.20 13.62 6.49
CA GLY A 145 -5.25 14.24 7.29
C GLY A 145 -6.68 14.10 6.74
N ASP A 146 -6.85 13.58 5.52
CA ASP A 146 -8.17 13.32 4.92
C ASP A 146 -8.40 11.81 4.69
N ASP A 147 -7.42 11.08 4.14
CA ASP A 147 -7.53 9.65 3.85
C ASP A 147 -6.33 8.85 4.38
N ALA A 148 -6.55 8.02 5.40
CA ALA A 148 -5.56 7.13 5.96
C ALA A 148 -5.45 5.77 5.24
N THR A 149 -6.20 5.57 4.15
CA THR A 149 -6.30 4.25 3.50
C THR A 149 -4.95 3.74 3.03
N VAL A 150 -4.11 4.60 2.42
CA VAL A 150 -2.76 4.22 1.96
C VAL A 150 -1.86 3.83 3.14
N GLU A 151 -1.92 4.56 4.24
CA GLU A 151 -1.17 4.30 5.47
C GLU A 151 -1.50 2.93 6.04
N GLU A 152 -2.77 2.69 6.33
CA GLU A 152 -3.22 1.49 7.01
C GLU A 152 -3.10 0.22 6.15
N VAL A 153 -3.27 0.37 4.84
CA VAL A 153 -3.01 -0.73 3.89
C VAL A 153 -1.52 -1.05 3.83
N LEU A 154 -0.64 -0.04 3.76
CA LEU A 154 0.82 -0.26 3.82
C LEU A 154 1.23 -0.92 5.13
N HIS A 155 0.70 -0.50 6.28
CA HIS A 155 0.95 -1.15 7.57
C HIS A 155 0.57 -2.63 7.53
N THR A 156 -0.57 -2.98 6.93
CA THR A 156 -1.02 -4.37 6.79
C THR A 156 -0.12 -5.18 5.86
N ILE A 157 0.20 -4.65 4.66
CA ILE A 157 1.11 -5.32 3.71
C ILE A 157 2.51 -5.47 4.31
N ASN A 158 3.02 -4.44 4.97
CA ASN A 158 4.36 -4.47 5.55
C ASN A 158 4.44 -5.45 6.70
N SER A 159 3.46 -5.46 7.64
CA SER A 159 3.45 -6.35 8.79
C SER A 159 3.30 -7.82 8.40
N CYS A 160 2.32 -8.14 7.55
CA CYS A 160 2.01 -9.52 7.19
C CYS A 160 2.80 -10.02 5.96
N GLY A 161 3.52 -9.14 5.28
CA GLY A 161 4.31 -9.43 4.10
C GLY A 161 5.80 -9.15 4.30
N HIS A 162 6.23 -7.89 4.17
CA HIS A 162 7.65 -7.53 4.10
C HIS A 162 8.45 -7.93 5.32
N VAL A 163 7.92 -7.74 6.54
CA VAL A 163 8.57 -8.11 7.80
C VAL A 163 8.79 -9.62 7.87
N GLU A 164 7.81 -10.40 7.47
CA GLU A 164 7.85 -11.85 7.50
C GLU A 164 8.77 -12.44 6.42
N VAL A 165 8.71 -11.92 5.21
CA VAL A 165 9.45 -12.46 4.06
C VAL A 165 10.92 -12.00 4.05
N TYR A 166 11.17 -10.73 4.39
CA TYR A 166 12.49 -10.11 4.27
C TYR A 166 12.99 -9.53 5.61
N PRO A 167 13.08 -10.32 6.68
CA PRO A 167 13.42 -9.81 8.02
C PRO A 167 14.79 -9.11 8.09
N ALA A 168 15.74 -9.45 7.22
CA ALA A 168 17.01 -8.75 7.15
C ALA A 168 16.90 -7.29 6.67
N LEU A 169 15.82 -6.96 5.95
CA LEU A 169 15.53 -5.61 5.47
C LEU A 169 14.52 -4.88 6.37
N TYR A 170 13.50 -5.59 6.87
CA TYR A 170 12.31 -4.97 7.45
C TYR A 170 11.93 -5.44 8.86
N ALA A 171 12.69 -6.34 9.53
CA ALA A 171 12.40 -6.68 10.92
C ALA A 171 12.39 -5.42 11.80
N LEU A 172 11.46 -5.37 12.77
CA LEU A 172 11.16 -4.13 13.50
C LEU A 172 11.94 -3.97 14.80
N GLU A 173 12.52 -5.06 15.33
CA GLU A 173 13.25 -5.02 16.61
C GLU A 173 14.56 -4.24 16.49
N PRO A 174 15.05 -3.64 17.57
CA PRO A 174 16.28 -2.85 17.55
C PRO A 174 17.49 -3.63 17.03
N ASN A 175 18.21 -3.07 16.06
CA ASN A 175 19.39 -3.66 15.38
C ASN A 175 19.09 -4.96 14.62
N ALA A 176 17.86 -5.22 14.24
CA ALA A 176 17.46 -6.45 13.57
C ALA A 176 17.52 -6.37 12.05
N SER A 177 17.42 -5.17 11.47
CA SER A 177 17.26 -4.99 10.03
C SER A 177 17.92 -3.70 9.52
N TYR A 178 18.00 -3.62 8.19
CA TYR A 178 18.42 -2.39 7.52
C TYR A 178 17.49 -1.20 7.84
N LEU A 179 16.17 -1.44 7.90
CA LEU A 179 15.16 -0.45 8.27
C LEU A 179 15.44 0.17 9.64
N THR A 180 15.64 -0.67 10.66
CA THR A 180 15.86 -0.19 12.03
C THR A 180 17.20 0.49 12.21
N ASP A 181 18.25 0.05 11.51
CA ASP A 181 19.53 0.76 11.49
C ASP A 181 19.42 2.13 10.83
N ALA A 182 18.66 2.24 9.73
CA ALA A 182 18.39 3.52 9.05
C ALA A 182 17.52 4.44 9.90
N MET A 183 16.48 3.93 10.55
CA MET A 183 15.64 4.68 11.47
C MET A 183 16.45 5.30 12.62
N ASP A 184 17.38 4.53 13.21
CA ASP A 184 18.23 5.06 14.29
C ASP A 184 19.13 6.20 13.81
N VAL A 185 19.56 6.18 12.53
CA VAL A 185 20.27 7.32 11.91
C VAL A 185 19.33 8.51 11.73
N ALA A 186 18.13 8.28 11.19
CA ALA A 186 17.14 9.34 10.92
C ALA A 186 16.70 10.07 12.20
N ARG A 187 16.61 9.35 13.31
CA ARG A 187 16.23 9.87 14.63
C ARG A 187 17.41 10.45 15.41
N GLY A 188 18.65 10.30 14.92
CA GLY A 188 19.87 10.71 15.62
C GLY A 188 20.20 9.85 16.84
N GLY A 189 19.67 8.63 16.94
CA GLY A 189 19.94 7.64 18.00
C GLY A 189 18.90 6.57 18.14
N GLN A 190 19.27 5.49 18.88
CA GLN A 190 18.35 4.40 19.17
C GLN A 190 17.48 4.74 20.39
N PHE A 191 16.23 5.12 20.13
CA PHE A 191 15.23 5.43 21.15
C PHE A 191 14.16 4.33 21.18
N ILE A 192 14.09 3.56 22.26
CA ILE A 192 13.11 2.47 22.41
C ILE A 192 11.67 3.00 22.59
N THR A 193 11.54 4.20 23.10
CA THR A 193 10.28 4.93 23.24
C THR A 193 10.51 6.38 22.87
N PHE A 194 9.45 7.15 22.65
CA PHE A 194 9.57 8.59 22.39
C PHE A 194 10.51 9.29 23.40
N PRO A 195 11.59 9.93 22.95
CA PRO A 195 12.61 10.51 23.85
C PRO A 195 12.18 11.85 24.50
N GLY A 196 11.00 12.35 24.15
CA GLY A 196 10.52 13.66 24.55
C GLY A 196 11.13 14.83 23.75
N THR A 197 12.30 14.66 23.18
CA THR A 197 12.96 15.61 22.26
C THR A 197 14.03 14.85 21.48
N TYR A 198 14.00 14.99 20.16
CA TYR A 198 15.00 14.42 19.27
C TYR A 198 16.23 15.36 19.12
N PRO A 199 17.40 14.84 18.69
CA PRO A 199 18.54 15.66 18.29
C PRO A 199 18.19 16.66 17.19
N GLU A 200 18.88 17.82 17.19
CA GLU A 200 18.60 18.94 16.27
C GLU A 200 18.82 18.59 14.78
N ASP A 201 19.64 17.59 14.49
CA ASP A 201 20.00 17.13 13.15
C ASP A 201 19.26 15.85 12.72
N SER A 202 18.28 15.41 13.50
CA SER A 202 17.34 14.33 13.10
C SER A 202 16.30 14.86 12.13
N TRP A 203 15.71 13.99 11.31
CA TRP A 203 14.66 14.32 10.33
C TRP A 203 13.42 13.43 10.45
N TYR A 204 13.44 12.45 11.35
CA TYR A 204 12.29 11.65 11.76
C TYR A 204 12.06 11.83 13.25
N HIS A 205 10.90 12.40 13.62
CA HIS A 205 10.60 12.89 14.97
C HIS A 205 9.29 12.34 15.53
N TYR A 206 8.87 11.16 15.14
CA TYR A 206 7.57 10.60 15.52
C TYR A 206 7.30 10.78 17.03
N ASP A 207 6.20 11.41 17.38
CA ASP A 207 5.97 11.95 18.71
C ASP A 207 4.82 11.30 19.50
N ASP A 208 4.20 10.24 18.95
CA ASP A 208 3.23 9.46 19.71
C ASP A 208 3.93 8.69 20.85
N TRP A 209 3.64 9.14 22.07
CA TRP A 209 4.21 8.55 23.28
C TRP A 209 3.70 7.13 23.60
N THR A 210 2.66 6.66 22.91
CA THR A 210 2.13 5.29 23.04
C THR A 210 2.83 4.31 22.13
N CYS A 211 3.53 4.82 21.10
CA CYS A 211 4.27 4.04 20.12
C CYS A 211 5.60 3.55 20.69
N ASP A 212 5.85 2.28 20.62
CA ASP A 212 7.14 1.67 20.95
C ASP A 212 8.12 1.68 19.76
N TYR A 213 9.24 1.02 19.88
CA TYR A 213 10.27 1.01 18.83
C TYR A 213 9.79 0.36 17.53
N GLU A 214 9.07 -0.76 17.63
CA GLU A 214 8.57 -1.51 16.48
C GLU A 214 7.50 -0.72 15.74
N CYS A 215 6.58 -0.10 16.48
CA CYS A 215 5.61 0.84 15.94
C CYS A 215 6.31 1.99 15.19
N MET A 216 7.31 2.65 15.81
CA MET A 216 8.05 3.74 15.17
C MET A 216 8.82 3.29 13.91
N ALA A 217 9.27 2.03 13.85
CA ALA A 217 9.93 1.50 12.66
C ALA A 217 8.92 1.27 11.51
N MET A 218 7.69 0.86 11.83
CA MET A 218 6.62 0.71 10.86
C MET A 218 6.20 2.06 10.28
N GLU A 219 6.02 3.07 11.13
CA GLU A 219 5.73 4.45 10.72
C GLU A 219 6.84 5.04 9.84
N TYR A 220 8.09 4.81 10.21
CA TYR A 220 9.22 5.26 9.41
C TYR A 220 9.24 4.66 8.00
N LEU A 221 8.93 3.36 7.88
CA LEU A 221 8.80 2.71 6.58
C LEU A 221 7.66 3.32 5.75
N TYR A 222 6.51 3.59 6.39
CA TYR A 222 5.40 4.29 5.76
C TYR A 222 5.83 5.65 5.21
N TRP A 223 6.42 6.52 6.04
CA TRP A 223 6.88 7.84 5.60
C TRP A 223 7.83 7.77 4.40
N CYS A 224 8.77 6.82 4.40
CA CYS A 224 9.71 6.64 3.30
C CYS A 224 9.01 6.25 1.99
N ILE A 225 8.05 5.31 2.05
CA ILE A 225 7.32 4.84 0.86
C ILE A 225 6.44 5.95 0.29
N VAL A 226 5.61 6.60 1.10
CA VAL A 226 4.68 7.63 0.62
C VAL A 226 5.40 8.90 0.16
N THR A 227 6.56 9.23 0.73
CA THR A 227 7.41 10.31 0.23
C THR A 227 7.96 9.99 -1.16
N ASN A 228 8.45 8.75 -1.36
CA ASN A 228 8.95 8.32 -2.66
C ASN A 228 7.85 8.33 -3.74
N MET A 229 6.62 8.02 -3.38
CA MET A 229 5.45 8.08 -4.26
C MET A 229 4.93 9.51 -4.53
N ASP A 230 5.57 10.54 -3.96
CA ASP A 230 5.20 11.96 -4.12
C ASP A 230 3.82 12.35 -3.56
N ILE A 231 3.30 11.59 -2.59
CA ILE A 231 1.98 11.85 -1.97
C ILE A 231 2.03 13.09 -1.04
N LEU A 232 3.19 13.40 -0.45
CA LEU A 232 3.34 14.38 0.63
C LEU A 232 3.79 15.78 0.18
N SER A 233 4.06 16.01 -1.11
CA SER A 233 4.81 17.18 -1.60
C SER A 233 4.01 18.48 -1.67
N ASP A 234 2.70 18.48 -1.43
CA ASP A 234 1.97 19.72 -1.37
C ASP A 234 2.38 20.58 -0.15
N ALA A 235 2.32 21.90 -0.30
CA ALA A 235 2.86 22.82 0.71
C ALA A 235 2.11 22.78 2.07
N GLN A 236 0.86 22.37 2.08
CA GLN A 236 0.06 22.27 3.32
C GLN A 236 0.45 20.99 4.07
N THR A 237 0.55 19.87 3.37
CA THR A 237 1.01 18.58 3.92
C THR A 237 2.43 18.72 4.45
N CYS A 238 3.39 19.22 3.66
CA CYS A 238 4.77 19.45 4.11
C CYS A 238 4.85 20.28 5.41
N ALA A 239 4.04 21.33 5.53
CA ALA A 239 4.01 22.14 6.74
C ALA A 239 3.32 21.43 7.93
N GLY A 240 2.34 20.57 7.64
CA GLY A 240 1.58 19.83 8.64
C GLY A 240 2.37 18.71 9.30
N ILE A 241 3.20 17.99 8.52
CA ILE A 241 3.96 16.82 8.98
C ILE A 241 5.38 17.16 9.48
N ALA A 242 5.83 18.40 9.36
CA ALA A 242 7.21 18.80 9.66
C ALA A 242 7.65 18.58 11.12
N ASN A 243 6.71 18.36 12.04
CA ASN A 243 7.00 17.97 13.42
C ASN A 243 7.37 16.48 13.56
N GLU A 244 7.03 15.65 12.57
CA GLU A 244 7.27 14.21 12.58
C GLU A 244 8.24 13.77 11.47
N TRP A 245 8.07 14.33 10.27
CA TRP A 245 8.83 13.97 9.08
C TRP A 245 9.22 15.20 8.26
N GLU A 246 10.53 15.42 8.02
CA GLU A 246 11.02 16.59 7.29
C GLU A 246 11.13 16.39 5.77
N PRO A 247 11.55 15.22 5.23
CA PRO A 247 11.71 15.01 3.79
C PRO A 247 10.38 14.78 3.09
N CYS A 248 9.57 15.82 2.89
CA CYS A 248 8.22 15.71 2.34
C CYS A 248 8.12 15.62 0.81
N SER A 249 9.23 15.51 0.07
CA SER A 249 9.23 15.26 -1.38
C SER A 249 10.31 14.26 -1.77
N PRO A 250 10.19 13.60 -2.94
CA PRO A 250 11.20 12.65 -3.42
C PRO A 250 12.62 13.23 -3.46
N GLU A 251 12.78 14.49 -3.89
CA GLU A 251 14.09 15.14 -3.96
C GLU A 251 14.66 15.44 -2.57
N LEU A 252 13.83 15.81 -1.61
CA LEU A 252 14.26 16.00 -0.22
C LEU A 252 14.60 14.66 0.43
N PHE A 253 13.85 13.61 0.13
CA PHE A 253 14.10 12.27 0.61
C PHE A 253 15.45 11.72 0.10
N GLU A 254 15.71 11.82 -1.22
CA GLU A 254 17.01 11.45 -1.81
C GLU A 254 18.17 12.20 -1.15
N ALA A 255 17.99 13.49 -0.89
CA ALA A 255 19.05 14.33 -0.34
C ALA A 255 19.29 14.14 1.16
N THR A 256 18.25 13.74 1.93
CA THR A 256 18.30 13.70 3.39
C THR A 256 18.47 12.27 3.90
N ASP A 257 17.67 11.33 3.42
CA ASP A 257 17.66 9.94 3.86
C ASP A 257 18.12 8.98 2.76
N THR A 258 19.39 9.04 2.45
CA THR A 258 19.98 8.22 1.38
C THR A 258 19.94 6.72 1.66
N LEU A 259 19.84 6.31 2.93
CA LEU A 259 19.76 4.89 3.30
C LEU A 259 18.41 4.31 2.84
N MET A 260 17.32 4.93 3.29
CA MET A 260 15.98 4.46 2.93
C MET A 260 15.61 4.78 1.48
N PHE A 261 16.07 5.91 0.93
CA PHE A 261 15.89 6.20 -0.49
C PHE A 261 16.44 5.07 -1.37
N ASN A 262 17.66 4.59 -1.08
CA ASN A 262 18.24 3.48 -1.82
C ASN A 262 17.46 2.16 -1.62
N LEU A 263 16.92 1.91 -0.42
CA LEU A 263 16.13 0.72 -0.16
C LEU A 263 14.79 0.77 -0.89
N VAL A 264 14.08 1.90 -0.80
CA VAL A 264 12.72 2.06 -1.36
C VAL A 264 12.76 2.06 -2.89
N THR A 265 13.80 2.66 -3.50
CA THR A 265 13.92 2.77 -4.96
C THR A 265 14.64 1.61 -5.63
N ASP A 266 15.19 0.65 -4.86
CA ASP A 266 15.80 -0.55 -5.44
C ASP A 266 14.70 -1.48 -6.00
N PRO A 267 14.65 -1.69 -7.32
CA PRO A 267 13.62 -2.53 -7.93
C PRO A 267 13.66 -4.00 -7.48
N ALA A 268 14.76 -4.43 -6.84
CA ALA A 268 14.85 -5.77 -6.25
C ALA A 268 13.98 -5.93 -4.98
N ASN A 269 13.59 -4.84 -4.36
CA ASN A 269 12.75 -4.84 -3.15
C ASN A 269 11.25 -4.77 -3.47
N GLN A 270 10.88 -4.49 -4.72
CA GLN A 270 9.50 -4.47 -5.24
C GLN A 270 8.51 -3.67 -4.39
N LEU A 271 8.99 -2.63 -3.68
CA LEU A 271 8.12 -1.68 -2.99
C LEU A 271 7.37 -0.80 -4.00
N PRO A 272 6.14 -0.37 -3.71
CA PRO A 272 5.36 0.45 -4.64
C PRO A 272 6.06 1.78 -4.93
N GLN A 273 6.03 2.19 -6.20
CA GLN A 273 6.68 3.41 -6.70
C GLN A 273 5.68 4.46 -7.19
N LEU A 274 4.44 4.06 -7.48
CA LEU A 274 3.37 4.92 -7.95
C LEU A 274 2.31 5.07 -6.86
N ALA A 275 1.85 6.30 -6.66
CA ALA A 275 0.79 6.58 -5.72
C ALA A 275 -0.54 5.97 -6.22
N PRO A 276 -1.31 5.31 -5.36
CA PRO A 276 -2.65 4.85 -5.70
C PRO A 276 -3.56 6.02 -6.09
N ASP A 277 -4.40 5.81 -7.11
CA ASP A 277 -5.44 6.77 -7.49
C ASP A 277 -6.87 6.28 -7.14
N GLY A 278 -6.98 5.10 -6.54
CA GLY A 278 -8.23 4.47 -6.11
C GLY A 278 -9.03 3.85 -7.25
N ASN A 279 -8.42 3.63 -8.41
CA ASN A 279 -9.05 3.08 -9.62
C ASN A 279 -8.34 1.83 -10.08
N TYR A 280 -8.61 0.70 -9.48
CA TYR A 280 -8.02 -0.55 -9.89
C TYR A 280 -8.99 -1.39 -10.71
N CYS A 281 -8.70 -1.54 -12.00
CA CYS A 281 -9.44 -2.40 -12.90
C CYS A 281 -8.55 -2.87 -14.07
N PRO A 282 -7.62 -3.81 -13.86
CA PRO A 282 -6.74 -4.29 -14.90
C PRO A 282 -7.57 -4.89 -16.03
N SER A 283 -7.36 -4.41 -17.26
CA SER A 283 -8.09 -4.94 -18.41
C SER A 283 -7.70 -6.40 -18.66
N SER A 284 -8.67 -7.23 -19.09
CA SER A 284 -8.39 -8.64 -19.44
C SER A 284 -7.38 -8.81 -20.60
N ALA A 285 -6.96 -7.70 -21.24
CA ALA A 285 -5.91 -7.67 -22.23
C ALA A 285 -4.53 -7.41 -21.60
N ASP A 286 -4.50 -6.80 -20.42
CA ASP A 286 -3.29 -6.49 -19.65
C ASP A 286 -3.01 -7.56 -18.60
N VAL A 287 -4.03 -8.32 -18.17
CA VAL A 287 -3.85 -9.52 -17.34
C VAL A 287 -3.00 -10.50 -18.15
N LYS A 288 -1.70 -10.44 -17.92
CA LYS A 288 -0.81 -11.47 -18.44
C LYS A 288 -1.28 -12.77 -17.81
N LYS A 289 -1.96 -13.60 -18.63
CA LYS A 289 -2.29 -14.95 -18.23
C LYS A 289 -1.03 -15.52 -17.59
N LYS A 290 -1.10 -15.88 -16.29
CA LYS A 290 -0.01 -16.57 -15.58
C LYS A 290 0.41 -17.72 -16.50
N ILE A 291 1.44 -17.48 -17.31
CA ILE A 291 1.92 -18.50 -18.25
C ILE A 291 2.75 -19.39 -17.34
N SER A 292 2.22 -20.57 -17.02
CA SER A 292 3.02 -21.59 -16.38
C SER A 292 4.36 -21.66 -17.11
N PRO A 293 5.48 -21.56 -16.40
CA PRO A 293 6.77 -21.53 -17.05
C PRO A 293 6.93 -22.77 -17.95
N ILE A 294 7.33 -22.55 -19.18
CA ILE A 294 7.55 -23.63 -20.17
C ILE A 294 8.87 -24.37 -19.94
N SER A 295 9.67 -23.89 -18.99
CA SER A 295 10.94 -24.48 -18.61
C SER A 295 11.26 -24.21 -17.15
N PHE A 296 11.96 -25.15 -16.52
CA PHE A 296 12.53 -24.96 -15.19
C PHE A 296 13.47 -23.76 -15.16
N THR A 297 13.21 -22.82 -14.25
CA THR A 297 14.05 -21.63 -14.06
C THR A 297 14.47 -21.56 -12.60
N VAL A 298 15.74 -21.25 -12.33
CA VAL A 298 16.28 -20.97 -11.00
C VAL A 298 16.77 -19.53 -10.98
N PHE A 299 16.25 -18.75 -10.09
CA PHE A 299 16.65 -17.37 -9.88
C PHE A 299 17.92 -17.28 -9.02
N PRO A 300 18.67 -16.19 -9.07
CA PRO A 300 19.78 -15.95 -8.16
C PRO A 300 19.31 -16.02 -6.71
N ASN A 301 20.08 -16.72 -5.87
CA ASN A 301 19.76 -16.79 -4.44
C ASN A 301 19.95 -15.45 -3.77
N TYR A 302 19.05 -15.11 -2.84
CA TYR A 302 19.11 -13.89 -2.07
C TYR A 302 19.04 -14.19 -0.53
N PRO A 303 19.79 -13.50 0.31
CA PRO A 303 20.94 -12.66 -0.05
C PRO A 303 22.12 -13.47 -0.64
N ASN A 304 22.94 -12.82 -1.49
CA ASN A 304 24.14 -13.41 -2.05
C ASN A 304 25.32 -12.40 -2.00
N PRO A 305 26.37 -12.60 -1.15
CA PRO A 305 26.62 -13.81 -0.36
C PRO A 305 25.68 -13.96 0.85
N PHE A 306 25.30 -15.19 1.16
CA PHE A 306 24.40 -15.52 2.28
C PHE A 306 25.12 -15.76 3.61
N ASN A 307 24.46 -15.43 4.73
CA ASN A 307 24.93 -15.72 6.10
C ASN A 307 23.79 -15.59 7.12
N PRO A 308 23.31 -16.64 7.79
CA PRO A 308 23.59 -18.07 7.56
C PRO A 308 22.66 -18.74 6.57
N THR A 309 21.60 -18.05 6.09
CA THR A 309 20.57 -18.59 5.20
C THR A 309 20.47 -17.80 3.92
N THR A 310 19.86 -18.37 2.90
CA THR A 310 19.51 -17.72 1.64
C THR A 310 18.23 -18.33 1.08
N THR A 311 17.45 -17.54 0.39
CA THR A 311 16.27 -18.00 -0.34
C THR A 311 16.66 -18.46 -1.73
N LEU A 312 16.09 -19.55 -2.19
CA LEU A 312 16.20 -20.04 -3.58
C LEU A 312 14.79 -20.01 -4.17
N GLN A 313 14.60 -19.15 -5.15
CA GLN A 313 13.36 -19.08 -5.92
C GLN A 313 13.52 -19.89 -7.22
N TYR A 314 12.48 -20.63 -7.60
CA TYR A 314 12.47 -21.39 -8.85
C TYR A 314 11.05 -21.57 -9.37
N ASP A 315 10.92 -21.58 -10.68
CA ASP A 315 9.66 -21.88 -11.36
C ASP A 315 9.65 -23.31 -11.87
N LEU A 316 8.54 -24.00 -11.71
CA LEU A 316 8.31 -25.34 -12.23
C LEU A 316 7.25 -25.33 -13.33
N PRO A 317 7.44 -26.07 -14.43
CA PRO A 317 6.36 -26.37 -15.36
C PRO A 317 5.25 -27.16 -14.68
N GLU A 318 3.98 -26.96 -15.09
CA GLU A 318 2.83 -27.65 -14.50
C GLU A 318 2.89 -29.20 -14.59
N ASP A 319 3.73 -29.76 -15.46
CA ASP A 319 3.90 -31.19 -15.68
C ASP A 319 5.27 -31.73 -15.14
N GLY A 320 5.86 -31.06 -14.17
CA GLY A 320 7.18 -31.39 -13.60
C GLY A 320 7.16 -32.21 -12.32
#